data_96a75f4104472433891a5c482fb17925
#
_entry.id   96a75f4104472433891a5c482fb17925
#
_cell.length_a   1.000
_cell.length_b   1.000
_cell.length_c   1.000
_cell.angle_alpha   90.00
_cell.angle_beta   90.00
_cell.angle_gamma   90.00
#
_symmetry.space_group_name_H-M   'P 1'
#
loop_
_entity.id
_entity.type
_entity.pdbx_description
1 polymer ?
#
loop_
_entity_poly.entity_id
_entity_poly.type
_entity_poly.pdbx_seq_one_letter_code
_entity_poly.pdbx_strand_id
1 'polypeptide(L)'
;MTQVALIAGGGGGIGGAVAQRMAAAGITVVIADNDGGAAERVKSEIVAGGGSADALAIDVTVAREVKAVVTDVAKRFGRVDILANIAGGSAYTKRIEELTWAQWKEVIDANLKGTFLMCREVAPIMQKQKSGRILNTASNYGVTGSALRTPYAAAKAGIITFTKSLALELAPDHVLANTVAPGPTDTPRVMQKESPEARQQRWWPNIPLGRTALPQDLAEMYYFLTTPESAAITGQTFHVNGGVVMP
;
A
#
# COMPACT_ATOMS: atom_id res chain seq x y z
N MET A 1 18.83 -3.62 -16.62
CA MET A 1 18.99 -3.21 -15.21
C MET A 1 17.83 -3.80 -14.42
N THR A 2 18.08 -4.30 -13.22
CA THR A 2 17.04 -4.82 -12.34
C THR A 2 16.14 -3.69 -11.85
N GLN A 3 14.82 -3.90 -11.84
CA GLN A 3 13.88 -2.92 -11.31
C GLN A 3 14.03 -2.80 -9.79
N VAL A 4 13.72 -1.61 -9.26
CA VAL A 4 13.77 -1.29 -7.83
C VAL A 4 12.38 -0.88 -7.34
N ALA A 5 11.87 -1.59 -6.35
CA ALA A 5 10.59 -1.30 -5.70
C ALA A 5 10.81 -0.75 -4.29
N LEU A 6 10.23 0.40 -3.99
CA LEU A 6 10.14 0.96 -2.64
C LEU A 6 8.75 0.69 -2.08
N ILE A 7 8.67 -0.04 -0.97
CA ILE A 7 7.42 -0.51 -0.38
C ILE A 7 7.24 0.11 1.02
N ALA A 8 6.43 1.13 1.12
CA ALA A 8 6.08 1.77 2.38
C ALA A 8 4.98 0.96 3.10
N GLY A 9 5.23 0.52 4.32
CA GLY A 9 4.42 -0.45 5.06
C GLY A 9 4.74 -1.89 4.69
N GLY A 10 5.96 -2.16 4.24
CA GLY A 10 6.39 -3.45 3.74
C GLY A 10 6.67 -4.52 4.80
N GLY A 11 6.75 -4.15 6.09
CA GLY A 11 6.87 -5.09 7.21
C GLY A 11 5.55 -5.75 7.62
N GLY A 12 4.41 -5.20 7.19
CA GLY A 12 3.06 -5.71 7.51
C GLY A 12 2.58 -6.83 6.58
N GLY A 13 1.42 -7.44 6.91
CA GLY A 13 0.90 -8.61 6.22
C GLY A 13 0.75 -8.44 4.70
N ILE A 14 0.04 -7.41 4.24
CA ILE A 14 -0.12 -7.14 2.80
C ILE A 14 1.22 -6.69 2.21
N GLY A 15 1.92 -5.76 2.87
CA GLY A 15 3.18 -5.23 2.39
C GLY A 15 4.28 -6.28 2.30
N GLY A 16 4.38 -7.18 3.30
CA GLY A 16 5.31 -8.30 3.26
C GLY A 16 5.04 -9.27 2.10
N ALA A 17 3.76 -9.61 1.87
CA ALA A 17 3.39 -10.46 0.74
C ALA A 17 3.71 -9.79 -0.61
N VAL A 18 3.46 -8.48 -0.74
CA VAL A 18 3.83 -7.69 -1.94
C VAL A 18 5.35 -7.69 -2.14
N ALA A 19 6.13 -7.47 -1.07
CA ALA A 19 7.58 -7.50 -1.13
C ALA A 19 8.11 -8.86 -1.59
N GLN A 20 7.63 -9.94 -0.98
CA GLN A 20 8.00 -11.32 -1.34
C GLN A 20 7.63 -11.62 -2.78
N ARG A 21 6.43 -11.26 -3.23
CA ARG A 21 5.97 -11.50 -4.60
C ARG A 21 6.80 -10.75 -5.63
N MET A 22 7.14 -9.50 -5.38
CA MET A 22 7.99 -8.69 -6.27
C MET A 22 9.43 -9.23 -6.30
N ALA A 23 9.99 -9.59 -5.14
CA ALA A 23 11.33 -10.18 -5.07
C ALA A 23 11.42 -11.52 -5.80
N ALA A 24 10.40 -12.37 -5.70
CA ALA A 24 10.31 -13.64 -6.43
C ALA A 24 10.26 -13.45 -7.96
N ALA A 25 9.87 -12.28 -8.44
CA ALA A 25 9.91 -11.89 -9.86
C ALA A 25 11.25 -11.23 -10.26
N GLY A 26 12.26 -11.24 -9.40
CA GLY A 26 13.58 -10.69 -9.67
C GLY A 26 13.69 -9.16 -9.49
N ILE A 27 12.71 -8.53 -8.86
CA ILE A 27 12.74 -7.09 -8.52
C ILE A 27 13.53 -6.91 -7.22
N THR A 28 14.46 -5.97 -7.16
CA THR A 28 15.08 -5.57 -5.89
C THR A 28 14.07 -4.77 -5.07
N VAL A 29 13.78 -5.20 -3.85
CA VAL A 29 12.80 -4.55 -2.98
C VAL A 29 13.46 -3.82 -1.81
N VAL A 30 13.03 -2.59 -1.57
CA VAL A 30 13.36 -1.82 -0.36
C VAL A 30 12.12 -1.74 0.51
N ILE A 31 12.18 -2.40 1.66
CA ILE A 31 11.09 -2.53 2.62
C ILE A 31 11.21 -1.38 3.61
N ALA A 32 10.28 -0.44 3.57
CA ALA A 32 10.24 0.71 4.45
C ALA A 32 9.05 0.59 5.41
N ASP A 33 9.30 0.56 6.72
CA ASP A 33 8.24 0.42 7.73
C ASP A 33 8.62 1.18 9.02
N ASN A 34 7.63 1.59 9.81
CA ASN A 34 7.89 2.18 11.12
C ASN A 34 8.29 1.13 12.18
N ASP A 35 7.95 -0.14 11.94
CA ASP A 35 8.50 -1.29 12.65
C ASP A 35 9.72 -1.82 11.88
N GLY A 36 10.90 -1.30 12.22
CA GLY A 36 12.15 -1.73 11.60
C GLY A 36 12.44 -3.21 11.79
N GLY A 37 11.98 -3.82 12.90
CA GLY A 37 12.11 -5.26 13.15
C GLY A 37 11.25 -6.08 12.19
N ALA A 38 10.04 -5.63 11.92
CA ALA A 38 9.16 -6.24 10.93
C ALA A 38 9.73 -6.12 9.50
N ALA A 39 10.28 -4.97 9.13
CA ALA A 39 10.93 -4.77 7.84
C ALA A 39 12.15 -5.71 7.68
N GLU A 40 13.00 -5.83 8.69
CA GLU A 40 14.19 -6.68 8.66
C GLU A 40 13.85 -8.17 8.59
N ARG A 41 12.76 -8.60 9.27
CA ARG A 41 12.26 -9.97 9.15
C ARG A 41 11.85 -10.30 7.71
N VAL A 42 11.04 -9.45 7.06
CA VAL A 42 10.61 -9.68 5.67
C VAL A 42 11.81 -9.67 4.72
N LYS A 43 12.77 -8.77 4.91
CA LYS A 43 14.04 -8.77 4.16
C LYS A 43 14.76 -10.10 4.30
N SER A 44 14.91 -10.59 5.54
CA SER A 44 15.62 -11.85 5.83
C SER A 44 14.94 -13.04 5.14
N GLU A 45 13.61 -13.10 5.16
CA GLU A 45 12.82 -14.12 4.46
C GLU A 45 13.06 -14.10 2.94
N ILE A 46 13.08 -12.91 2.34
CA ILE A 46 13.32 -12.73 0.91
C ILE A 46 14.75 -13.15 0.54
N VAL A 47 15.75 -12.72 1.30
CA VAL A 47 17.16 -13.06 1.04
C VAL A 47 17.40 -14.56 1.22
N ALA A 48 16.82 -15.19 2.24
CA ALA A 48 16.88 -16.63 2.43
C ALA A 48 16.24 -17.41 1.26
N GLY A 49 15.23 -16.85 0.62
CA GLY A 49 14.62 -17.37 -0.62
C GLY A 49 15.39 -17.04 -1.92
N GLY A 50 16.57 -16.42 -1.83
CA GLY A 50 17.41 -16.06 -2.97
C GLY A 50 17.02 -14.75 -3.66
N GLY A 51 16.09 -13.96 -3.11
CA GLY A 51 15.70 -12.65 -3.62
C GLY A 51 16.65 -11.54 -3.16
N SER A 52 16.47 -10.35 -3.73
CA SER A 52 17.22 -9.13 -3.36
C SER A 52 16.32 -8.18 -2.58
N ALA A 53 16.67 -7.91 -1.33
CA ALA A 53 15.91 -7.01 -0.46
C ALA A 53 16.80 -6.19 0.46
N ASP A 54 16.30 -5.01 0.85
CA ASP A 54 16.84 -4.19 1.93
C ASP A 54 15.70 -3.68 2.83
N ALA A 55 16.02 -3.27 4.05
CA ALA A 55 15.06 -2.79 5.03
C ALA A 55 15.48 -1.43 5.60
N LEU A 56 14.51 -0.51 5.71
CA LEU A 56 14.70 0.83 6.23
C LEU A 56 13.57 1.17 7.22
N ALA A 57 13.93 1.74 8.35
CA ALA A 57 12.96 2.31 9.28
C ALA A 57 12.47 3.68 8.78
N ILE A 58 11.15 3.91 8.79
CA ILE A 58 10.55 5.17 8.35
C ILE A 58 9.20 5.41 9.03
N ASP A 59 8.97 6.60 9.53
CA ASP A 59 7.62 7.11 9.77
C ASP A 59 7.18 7.92 8.54
N VAL A 60 6.24 7.37 7.76
CA VAL A 60 5.71 8.02 6.55
C VAL A 60 5.00 9.34 6.84
N THR A 61 4.64 9.63 8.10
CA THR A 61 4.03 10.90 8.50
C THR A 61 5.06 12.02 8.71
N VAL A 62 6.36 11.69 8.71
CA VAL A 62 7.46 12.61 8.96
C VAL A 62 8.18 12.95 7.65
N ALA A 63 7.91 14.13 7.10
CA ALA A 63 8.40 14.54 5.78
C ALA A 63 9.93 14.43 5.61
N ARG A 64 10.72 14.75 6.65
CA ARG A 64 12.18 14.65 6.62
C ARG A 64 12.66 13.21 6.47
N GLU A 65 11.99 12.25 7.11
CA GLU A 65 12.34 10.83 7.04
C GLU A 65 12.00 10.26 5.66
N VAL A 66 10.81 10.60 5.14
CA VAL A 66 10.41 10.24 3.77
C VAL A 66 11.44 10.73 2.76
N LYS A 67 11.82 12.01 2.83
CA LYS A 67 12.84 12.57 1.95
C LYS A 67 14.20 11.88 2.09
N ALA A 68 14.62 11.59 3.32
CA ALA A 68 15.89 10.92 3.57
C ALA A 68 15.92 9.50 2.97
N VAL A 69 14.87 8.71 3.21
CA VAL A 69 14.74 7.33 2.68
C VAL A 69 14.69 7.33 1.16
N VAL A 70 13.86 8.16 0.54
CA VAL A 70 13.75 8.21 -0.93
C VAL A 70 15.08 8.67 -1.55
N THR A 71 15.77 9.65 -0.95
CA THR A 71 17.08 10.11 -1.41
C THR A 71 18.14 9.00 -1.30
N ASP A 72 18.15 8.24 -0.19
CA ASP A 72 19.07 7.12 0.01
C ASP A 72 18.85 6.03 -1.05
N VAL A 73 17.60 5.62 -1.25
CA VAL A 73 17.24 4.62 -2.27
C VAL A 73 17.67 5.07 -3.66
N ALA A 74 17.34 6.30 -4.04
CA ALA A 74 17.73 6.85 -5.33
C ALA A 74 19.26 6.94 -5.52
N LYS A 75 20.00 7.27 -4.46
CA LYS A 75 21.47 7.33 -4.50
C LYS A 75 22.10 5.95 -4.64
N ARG A 76 21.60 4.96 -3.91
CA ARG A 76 22.15 3.59 -3.86
C ARG A 76 21.86 2.78 -5.11
N PHE A 77 20.66 2.92 -5.65
CA PHE A 77 20.20 2.10 -6.77
C PHE A 77 20.14 2.87 -8.10
N GLY A 78 20.27 4.20 -8.06
CA GLY A 78 20.21 5.08 -9.24
C GLY A 78 18.80 5.26 -9.83
N ARG A 79 17.79 4.57 -9.25
CA ARG A 79 16.42 4.52 -9.75
C ARG A 79 15.39 4.13 -8.69
N VAL A 80 14.12 4.45 -8.94
CA VAL A 80 12.95 3.90 -8.27
C VAL A 80 11.91 3.62 -9.35
N ASP A 81 11.64 2.33 -9.62
CA ASP A 81 10.72 1.92 -10.69
C ASP A 81 9.29 1.75 -10.19
N ILE A 82 9.17 1.31 -8.95
CA ILE A 82 7.89 0.98 -8.33
C ILE A 82 7.85 1.64 -6.95
N LEU A 83 6.77 2.35 -6.67
CA LEU A 83 6.39 2.79 -5.33
C LEU A 83 5.09 2.10 -4.94
N ALA A 84 5.10 1.30 -3.87
CA ALA A 84 3.90 0.73 -3.27
C ALA A 84 3.64 1.37 -1.90
N ASN A 85 2.61 2.20 -1.81
CA ASN A 85 2.16 2.85 -0.57
C ASN A 85 1.12 1.98 0.12
N ILE A 86 1.56 1.15 1.06
CA ILE A 86 0.71 0.20 1.79
C ILE A 86 0.54 0.62 3.26
N ALA A 87 1.45 1.45 3.78
CA ALA A 87 1.40 1.97 5.13
C ALA A 87 0.04 2.61 5.46
N GLY A 88 -0.42 2.38 6.69
CA GLY A 88 -1.68 2.93 7.19
C GLY A 88 -2.57 1.91 7.88
N GLY A 89 -3.80 2.32 8.17
CA GLY A 89 -4.79 1.48 8.83
C GLY A 89 -5.82 2.29 9.60
N SER A 90 -6.85 1.58 10.10
CA SER A 90 -7.87 2.15 10.98
C SER A 90 -7.44 1.99 12.44
N ALA A 91 -6.95 3.04 13.06
CA ALA A 91 -6.52 3.02 14.45
C ALA A 91 -7.70 3.02 15.45
N TYR A 92 -8.79 3.68 15.08
CA TYR A 92 -9.93 3.92 15.95
C TYR A 92 -11.22 3.36 15.40
N THR A 93 -12.07 2.85 16.30
CA THR A 93 -13.45 2.43 16.02
C THR A 93 -14.34 3.18 17.02
N LYS A 94 -14.84 4.38 16.63
CA LYS A 94 -15.57 5.32 17.48
C LYS A 94 -16.67 6.03 16.70
N ARG A 95 -17.71 6.47 17.40
CA ARG A 95 -18.71 7.39 16.86
C ARG A 95 -18.07 8.76 16.59
N ILE A 96 -18.68 9.54 15.71
CA ILE A 96 -18.11 10.83 15.28
C ILE A 96 -17.95 11.82 16.45
N GLU A 97 -18.90 11.84 17.38
CA GLU A 97 -18.90 12.69 18.56
C GLU A 97 -17.86 12.28 19.62
N GLU A 98 -17.33 11.05 19.54
CA GLU A 98 -16.31 10.52 20.45
C GLU A 98 -14.88 10.70 19.92
N LEU A 99 -14.74 11.08 18.65
CA LEU A 99 -13.44 11.30 18.03
C LEU A 99 -12.87 12.65 18.42
N THR A 100 -11.64 12.64 18.94
CA THR A 100 -10.89 13.88 19.11
C THR A 100 -10.26 14.32 17.79
N TRP A 101 -9.96 15.61 17.65
CA TRP A 101 -9.20 16.12 16.50
C TRP A 101 -7.84 15.43 16.34
N ALA A 102 -7.15 15.14 17.43
CA ALA A 102 -5.87 14.44 17.39
C ALA A 102 -6.00 13.03 16.81
N GLN A 103 -7.03 12.27 17.20
CA GLN A 103 -7.30 10.94 16.66
C GLN A 103 -7.69 10.97 15.17
N TRP A 104 -8.50 11.95 14.78
CA TRP A 104 -8.80 12.18 13.36
C TRP A 104 -7.53 12.45 12.56
N LYS A 105 -6.73 13.42 13.02
CA LYS A 105 -5.48 13.84 12.38
C LYS A 105 -4.48 12.67 12.24
N GLU A 106 -4.32 11.88 13.29
CA GLU A 106 -3.43 10.70 13.26
C GLU A 106 -3.79 9.73 12.13
N VAL A 107 -5.09 9.42 11.97
CA VAL A 107 -5.54 8.51 10.91
C VAL A 107 -5.35 9.12 9.52
N ILE A 108 -5.64 10.40 9.35
CA ILE A 108 -5.41 11.11 8.08
C ILE A 108 -3.91 11.15 7.77
N ASP A 109 -3.08 11.47 8.75
CA ASP A 109 -1.63 11.57 8.56
C ASP A 109 -1.01 10.21 8.18
N ALA A 110 -1.36 9.15 8.88
CA ALA A 110 -0.82 7.81 8.61
C ALA A 110 -1.25 7.24 7.26
N ASN A 111 -2.43 7.61 6.75
CA ASN A 111 -2.96 7.08 5.50
C ASN A 111 -2.74 8.04 4.31
N LEU A 112 -3.41 9.19 4.32
CA LEU A 112 -3.45 10.09 3.16
C LEU A 112 -2.18 10.96 3.07
N LYS A 113 -1.78 11.61 4.15
CA LYS A 113 -0.57 12.44 4.16
C LYS A 113 0.68 11.61 3.89
N GLY A 114 0.82 10.43 4.51
CA GLY A 114 1.94 9.53 4.26
C GLY A 114 2.04 9.13 2.79
N THR A 115 0.93 8.74 2.18
CA THR A 115 0.85 8.44 0.73
C THR A 115 1.28 9.65 -0.11
N PHE A 116 0.78 10.86 0.21
CA PHE A 116 1.17 12.09 -0.47
C PHE A 116 2.68 12.35 -0.36
N LEU A 117 3.26 12.25 0.84
CA LEU A 117 4.67 12.53 1.06
C LEU A 117 5.57 11.58 0.25
N MET A 118 5.26 10.29 0.25
CA MET A 118 5.99 9.30 -0.54
C MET A 118 5.89 9.58 -2.04
N CYS A 119 4.69 9.83 -2.56
CA CYS A 119 4.50 10.17 -3.97
C CYS A 119 5.24 11.45 -4.35
N ARG A 120 5.20 12.49 -3.51
CA ARG A 120 5.88 13.78 -3.76
C ARG A 120 7.40 13.63 -3.94
N GLU A 121 8.04 12.79 -3.13
CA GLU A 121 9.49 12.60 -3.22
C GLU A 121 9.88 11.64 -4.35
N VAL A 122 9.06 10.65 -4.69
CA VAL A 122 9.36 9.65 -5.73
C VAL A 122 9.00 10.14 -7.14
N ALA A 123 7.93 10.89 -7.31
CA ALA A 123 7.44 11.33 -8.62
C ALA A 123 8.51 12.04 -9.47
N PRO A 124 9.31 12.99 -8.95
CA PRO A 124 10.37 13.64 -9.75
C PRO A 124 11.45 12.67 -10.27
N ILE A 125 11.72 11.60 -9.51
CA ILE A 125 12.67 10.56 -9.92
C ILE A 125 12.11 9.79 -11.11
N MET A 126 10.86 9.33 -11.03
CA MET A 126 10.18 8.62 -12.09
C MET A 126 9.95 9.48 -13.34
N GLN A 127 9.61 10.75 -13.16
CA GLN A 127 9.51 11.72 -14.28
C GLN A 127 10.82 11.87 -15.04
N LYS A 128 11.94 11.98 -14.34
CA LYS A 128 13.27 12.00 -14.96
C LYS A 128 13.61 10.70 -15.66
N GLN A 129 13.17 9.58 -15.14
CA GLN A 129 13.33 8.25 -15.75
C GLN A 129 12.44 8.05 -16.98
N LYS A 130 11.37 8.86 -17.14
CA LYS A 130 10.29 8.65 -18.12
C LYS A 130 9.63 7.28 -17.98
N SER A 131 9.59 6.76 -16.77
CA SER A 131 9.02 5.45 -16.45
C SER A 131 8.81 5.34 -14.94
N GLY A 132 7.71 4.72 -14.52
CA GLY A 132 7.44 4.43 -13.12
C GLY A 132 6.06 3.82 -12.91
N ARG A 133 5.88 3.19 -11.75
CA ARG A 133 4.60 2.62 -11.28
C ARG A 133 4.35 3.05 -9.85
N ILE A 134 3.29 3.80 -9.61
CA ILE A 134 2.85 4.22 -8.28
C ILE A 134 1.58 3.44 -7.94
N LEU A 135 1.62 2.68 -6.87
CA LEU A 135 0.54 1.80 -6.42
C LEU A 135 0.12 2.22 -5.01
N ASN A 136 -1.01 2.89 -4.91
CA ASN A 136 -1.55 3.38 -3.65
C ASN A 136 -2.59 2.42 -3.08
N THR A 137 -2.64 2.29 -1.75
CA THR A 137 -3.60 1.42 -1.06
C THR A 137 -4.80 2.21 -0.56
N ALA A 138 -5.96 1.99 -1.17
CA ALA A 138 -7.24 2.46 -0.66
C ALA A 138 -7.88 1.43 0.28
N SER A 139 -9.18 1.28 0.20
CA SER A 139 -10.01 0.29 0.90
C SER A 139 -11.41 0.31 0.28
N ASN A 140 -12.16 -0.77 0.42
CA ASN A 140 -13.62 -0.75 0.18
C ASN A 140 -14.29 0.43 0.90
N TYR A 141 -13.87 0.74 2.13
CA TYR A 141 -14.43 1.84 2.91
C TYR A 141 -14.16 3.23 2.31
N GLY A 142 -13.22 3.36 1.38
CA GLY A 142 -13.05 4.58 0.59
C GLY A 142 -14.16 4.82 -0.43
N VAL A 143 -14.96 3.79 -0.73
CA VAL A 143 -16.10 3.85 -1.65
C VAL A 143 -17.42 3.82 -0.89
N THR A 144 -17.58 2.88 0.05
CA THR A 144 -18.85 2.67 0.76
C THR A 144 -19.01 3.52 2.02
N GLY A 145 -17.92 4.11 2.52
CA GLY A 145 -17.88 4.57 3.89
C GLY A 145 -17.81 3.40 4.88
N SER A 146 -17.73 3.73 6.18
CA SER A 146 -17.79 2.75 7.26
C SER A 146 -18.22 3.45 8.55
N ALA A 147 -19.29 2.95 9.16
CA ALA A 147 -19.68 3.39 10.49
C ALA A 147 -18.50 3.23 11.46
N LEU A 148 -18.34 4.16 12.41
CA LEU A 148 -17.31 4.17 13.44
C LEU A 148 -15.85 4.32 12.95
N ARG A 149 -15.63 4.52 11.64
CA ARG A 149 -14.29 4.66 11.02
C ARG A 149 -14.23 5.82 10.04
N THR A 150 -14.91 6.91 10.36
CA THR A 150 -15.05 8.09 9.49
C THR A 150 -13.71 8.66 9.00
N PRO A 151 -12.65 8.84 9.83
CA PRO A 151 -11.38 9.36 9.34
C PRO A 151 -10.66 8.40 8.38
N TYR A 152 -10.78 7.10 8.64
CA TYR A 152 -10.19 6.10 7.76
C TYR A 152 -10.89 6.05 6.39
N ALA A 153 -12.21 6.03 6.38
CA ALA A 153 -12.99 6.06 5.15
C ALA A 153 -12.70 7.33 4.32
N ALA A 154 -12.65 8.49 4.98
CA ALA A 154 -12.29 9.76 4.36
C ALA A 154 -10.87 9.74 3.76
N ALA A 155 -9.88 9.23 4.50
CA ALA A 155 -8.52 9.11 4.00
C ALA A 155 -8.43 8.18 2.79
N LYS A 156 -9.14 7.04 2.81
CA LYS A 156 -9.10 6.05 1.73
C LYS A 156 -9.87 6.53 0.48
N ALA A 157 -10.94 7.30 0.64
CA ALA A 157 -11.60 8.01 -0.45
C ALA A 157 -10.67 9.09 -1.05
N GLY A 158 -9.99 9.86 -0.19
CA GLY A 158 -8.99 10.83 -0.61
C GLY A 158 -7.85 10.21 -1.43
N ILE A 159 -7.35 9.03 -1.05
CA ILE A 159 -6.33 8.31 -1.81
C ILE A 159 -6.82 7.93 -3.22
N ILE A 160 -8.06 7.49 -3.38
CA ILE A 160 -8.64 7.16 -4.68
C ILE A 160 -8.60 8.39 -5.60
N THR A 161 -9.11 9.52 -5.14
CA THR A 161 -9.17 10.76 -5.95
C THR A 161 -7.78 11.37 -6.15
N PHE A 162 -6.92 11.36 -5.12
CA PHE A 162 -5.52 11.77 -5.22
C PHE A 162 -4.78 10.99 -6.31
N THR A 163 -4.98 9.67 -6.37
CA THR A 163 -4.33 8.82 -7.38
C THR A 163 -4.79 9.14 -8.79
N LYS A 164 -6.08 9.45 -8.98
CA LYS A 164 -6.61 9.90 -10.30
C LYS A 164 -5.93 11.20 -10.76
N SER A 165 -5.82 12.19 -9.86
CA SER A 165 -5.13 13.46 -10.17
C SER A 165 -3.66 13.22 -10.49
N LEU A 166 -2.97 12.41 -9.68
CA LEU A 166 -1.58 12.06 -9.90
C LEU A 166 -1.34 11.34 -11.23
N ALA A 167 -2.26 10.45 -11.62
CA ALA A 167 -2.22 9.77 -12.91
C ALA A 167 -2.30 10.75 -14.08
N LEU A 168 -3.14 11.77 -14.01
CA LEU A 168 -3.25 12.82 -15.03
C LEU A 168 -1.96 13.67 -15.11
N GLU A 169 -1.38 14.02 -13.97
CA GLU A 169 -0.16 14.82 -13.90
C GLU A 169 1.06 14.07 -14.46
N LEU A 170 1.17 12.76 -14.20
CA LEU A 170 2.36 11.98 -14.50
C LEU A 170 2.30 11.22 -15.82
N ALA A 171 1.13 11.10 -16.45
CA ALA A 171 0.95 10.40 -17.72
C ALA A 171 1.87 10.90 -18.84
N PRO A 172 2.13 12.23 -19.03
CA PRO A 172 3.07 12.71 -20.04
C PRO A 172 4.50 12.22 -19.87
N ASP A 173 4.84 11.75 -18.66
CA ASP A 173 6.16 11.21 -18.31
C ASP A 173 6.19 9.68 -18.30
N HIS A 174 5.14 9.02 -18.81
CA HIS A 174 4.99 7.56 -18.81
C HIS A 174 5.02 6.92 -17.41
N VAL A 175 4.66 7.67 -16.38
CA VAL A 175 4.49 7.18 -15.01
C VAL A 175 3.02 6.86 -14.78
N LEU A 176 2.73 5.62 -14.41
CA LEU A 176 1.38 5.17 -14.16
C LEU A 176 1.09 5.15 -12.66
N ALA A 177 -0.07 5.66 -12.28
CA ALA A 177 -0.51 5.68 -10.89
C ALA A 177 -1.87 5.00 -10.75
N ASN A 178 -1.94 3.94 -9.94
CA ASN A 178 -3.17 3.18 -9.71
C ASN A 178 -3.39 2.91 -8.22
N THR A 179 -4.61 2.51 -7.90
CA THR A 179 -5.04 2.21 -6.53
C THR A 179 -5.46 0.75 -6.43
N VAL A 180 -5.02 0.06 -5.38
CA VAL A 180 -5.59 -1.22 -4.95
C VAL A 180 -6.46 -0.98 -3.73
N ALA A 181 -7.68 -1.49 -3.74
CA ALA A 181 -8.67 -1.34 -2.68
C ALA A 181 -9.00 -2.71 -2.06
N PRO A 182 -8.31 -3.08 -0.98
CA PRO A 182 -8.60 -4.33 -0.27
C PRO A 182 -9.99 -4.35 0.36
N GLY A 183 -10.60 -5.53 0.40
CA GLY A 183 -11.68 -5.87 1.30
C GLY A 183 -11.21 -6.47 2.62
N PRO A 184 -12.07 -7.25 3.29
CA PRO A 184 -11.66 -8.04 4.46
C PRO A 184 -10.51 -8.96 4.09
N THR A 185 -9.36 -8.76 4.74
CA THR A 185 -8.10 -9.48 4.42
C THR A 185 -7.53 -10.12 5.69
N ASP A 186 -7.11 -11.36 5.60
CA ASP A 186 -6.54 -12.13 6.71
C ASP A 186 -5.06 -11.81 6.91
N THR A 187 -4.80 -10.65 7.48
CA THR A 187 -3.45 -10.25 7.87
C THR A 187 -3.13 -10.72 9.30
N PRO A 188 -1.85 -10.93 9.65
CA PRO A 188 -1.45 -11.31 11.01
C PRO A 188 -2.02 -10.35 12.08
N ARG A 189 -2.03 -9.05 11.81
CA ARG A 189 -2.59 -8.02 12.71
C ARG A 189 -4.09 -8.21 12.97
N VAL A 190 -4.83 -8.67 11.98
CA VAL A 190 -6.27 -8.92 12.12
C VAL A 190 -6.52 -10.25 12.81
N MET A 191 -5.76 -11.28 12.45
CA MET A 191 -5.89 -12.62 13.03
C MET A 191 -5.51 -12.68 14.53
N GLN A 192 -4.68 -11.75 15.00
CA GLN A 192 -4.40 -11.60 16.43
C GLN A 192 -5.59 -11.02 17.24
N LYS A 193 -6.54 -10.38 16.58
CA LYS A 193 -7.68 -9.71 17.24
C LYS A 193 -8.97 -10.52 17.23
N GLU A 194 -9.09 -11.47 16.35
CA GLU A 194 -10.33 -12.21 16.11
C GLU A 194 -10.01 -13.65 15.66
N SER A 195 -10.65 -14.65 16.24
CA SER A 195 -10.42 -16.05 15.85
C SER A 195 -10.85 -16.30 14.38
N PRO A 196 -10.28 -17.33 13.71
CA PRO A 196 -10.69 -17.69 12.36
C PRO A 196 -12.19 -17.95 12.24
N GLU A 197 -12.80 -18.63 13.22
CA GLU A 197 -14.22 -18.98 13.25
C GLU A 197 -15.10 -17.72 13.38
N ALA A 198 -14.74 -16.79 14.26
CA ALA A 198 -15.46 -15.52 14.43
C ALA A 198 -15.40 -14.68 13.15
N ARG A 199 -14.25 -14.68 12.46
CA ARG A 199 -14.08 -14.00 11.17
C ARG A 199 -14.91 -14.64 10.08
N GLN A 200 -14.94 -15.98 10.00
CA GLN A 200 -15.76 -16.72 9.07
C GLN A 200 -17.24 -16.37 9.25
N GLN A 201 -17.75 -16.44 10.47
CA GLN A 201 -19.15 -16.11 10.77
C GLN A 201 -19.50 -14.67 10.43
N ARG A 202 -18.57 -13.73 10.68
CA ARG A 202 -18.81 -12.31 10.47
C ARG A 202 -18.75 -11.88 9.02
N TRP A 203 -17.80 -12.39 8.25
CA TRP A 203 -17.48 -11.85 6.93
C TRP A 203 -17.99 -12.73 5.78
N TRP A 204 -17.83 -14.05 5.85
CA TRP A 204 -18.09 -14.93 4.73
C TRP A 204 -19.53 -14.89 4.21
N PRO A 205 -20.58 -14.74 5.03
CA PRO A 205 -21.95 -14.64 4.53
C PRO A 205 -22.17 -13.43 3.60
N ASN A 206 -21.32 -12.40 3.73
CA ASN A 206 -21.42 -11.16 2.97
C ASN A 206 -20.38 -11.04 1.85
N ILE A 207 -19.55 -12.05 1.63
CA ILE A 207 -18.55 -12.08 0.58
C ILE A 207 -18.96 -13.08 -0.49
N PRO A 208 -19.27 -12.65 -1.73
CA PRO A 208 -19.74 -13.56 -2.79
C PRO A 208 -18.82 -14.76 -3.05
N LEU A 209 -17.48 -14.61 -2.95
CA LEU A 209 -16.55 -15.73 -3.08
C LEU A 209 -16.45 -16.62 -1.84
N GLY A 210 -17.24 -16.38 -0.78
CA GLY A 210 -17.32 -17.20 0.43
C GLY A 210 -16.06 -17.21 1.29
N ARG A 211 -15.10 -16.32 1.06
CA ARG A 211 -13.88 -16.18 1.87
C ARG A 211 -13.35 -14.77 1.91
N THR A 212 -12.63 -14.44 2.95
CA THR A 212 -11.78 -13.23 3.01
C THR A 212 -10.60 -13.33 2.04
N ALA A 213 -10.07 -12.20 1.61
CA ALA A 213 -8.84 -12.18 0.85
C ALA A 213 -7.64 -12.57 1.73
N LEU A 214 -6.64 -13.19 1.13
CA LEU A 214 -5.33 -13.40 1.72
C LEU A 214 -4.38 -12.27 1.28
N PRO A 215 -3.32 -11.96 2.04
CA PRO A 215 -2.29 -11.03 1.60
C PRO A 215 -1.74 -11.34 0.20
N GLN A 216 -1.63 -12.62 -0.15
CA GLN A 216 -1.18 -13.10 -1.46
C GLN A 216 -2.14 -12.73 -2.59
N ASP A 217 -3.47 -12.74 -2.37
CA ASP A 217 -4.44 -12.29 -3.38
C ASP A 217 -4.20 -10.81 -3.74
N LEU A 218 -3.83 -9.99 -2.75
CA LEU A 218 -3.49 -8.59 -2.98
C LEU A 218 -2.14 -8.46 -3.69
N ALA A 219 -1.14 -9.25 -3.28
CA ALA A 219 0.21 -9.20 -3.83
C ALA A 219 0.23 -9.47 -5.34
N GLU A 220 -0.61 -10.38 -5.83
CA GLU A 220 -0.73 -10.64 -7.28
C GLU A 220 -1.27 -9.43 -8.04
N MET A 221 -2.25 -8.71 -7.51
CA MET A 221 -2.75 -7.48 -8.14
C MET A 221 -1.68 -6.39 -8.15
N TYR A 222 -0.96 -6.19 -7.02
CA TYR A 222 0.16 -5.24 -6.98
C TYR A 222 1.22 -5.60 -8.02
N TYR A 223 1.60 -6.87 -8.11
CA TYR A 223 2.58 -7.33 -9.09
C TYR A 223 2.10 -7.13 -10.53
N PHE A 224 0.88 -7.54 -10.87
CA PHE A 224 0.30 -7.34 -12.21
C PHE A 224 0.40 -5.88 -12.65
N LEU A 225 0.10 -4.93 -11.77
CA LEU A 225 0.15 -3.50 -12.07
C LEU A 225 1.58 -2.97 -12.30
N THR A 226 2.62 -3.76 -12.05
CA THR A 226 4.01 -3.41 -12.37
C THR A 226 4.49 -3.98 -13.70
N THR A 227 3.74 -4.91 -14.28
CA THR A 227 4.14 -5.62 -15.48
C THR A 227 3.80 -4.85 -16.77
N PRO A 228 4.42 -5.20 -17.91
CA PRO A 228 4.12 -4.58 -19.21
C PRO A 228 2.65 -4.75 -19.65
N GLU A 229 1.98 -5.81 -19.21
CA GLU A 229 0.58 -6.10 -19.53
C GLU A 229 -0.39 -5.05 -18.99
N SER A 230 0.03 -4.30 -17.97
CA SER A 230 -0.73 -3.19 -17.38
C SER A 230 -0.38 -1.81 -17.98
N ALA A 231 0.38 -1.74 -19.08
CA ALA A 231 0.91 -0.49 -19.63
C ALA A 231 -0.16 0.55 -20.04
N ALA A 232 -1.40 0.14 -20.30
CA ALA A 232 -2.50 1.03 -20.63
C ALA A 232 -3.40 1.37 -19.42
N ILE A 233 -2.98 1.00 -18.18
CA ILE A 233 -3.78 1.13 -16.98
C ILE A 233 -3.20 2.25 -16.09
N THR A 234 -3.94 3.37 -15.97
CA THR A 234 -3.59 4.45 -15.05
C THR A 234 -4.85 5.13 -14.49
N GLY A 235 -4.79 5.66 -13.28
CA GLY A 235 -5.90 6.32 -12.59
C GLY A 235 -7.00 5.35 -12.10
N GLN A 236 -6.80 4.04 -12.21
CA GLN A 236 -7.83 3.06 -11.89
C GLN A 236 -7.76 2.61 -10.42
N THR A 237 -8.91 2.13 -9.93
CA THR A 237 -9.02 1.52 -8.60
C THR A 237 -9.44 0.05 -8.76
N PHE A 238 -8.59 -0.85 -8.31
CA PHE A 238 -8.81 -2.30 -8.39
C PHE A 238 -9.27 -2.85 -7.04
N HIS A 239 -10.48 -3.35 -7.01
CA HIS A 239 -11.08 -3.95 -5.82
C HIS A 239 -10.71 -5.42 -5.71
N VAL A 240 -9.89 -5.77 -4.70
CA VAL A 240 -9.51 -7.16 -4.37
C VAL A 240 -10.20 -7.54 -3.07
N ASN A 241 -11.45 -7.99 -3.16
CA ASN A 241 -12.37 -8.00 -2.02
C ASN A 241 -13.37 -9.16 -2.01
N GLY A 242 -13.22 -10.15 -2.90
CA GLY A 242 -14.15 -11.27 -3.00
C GLY A 242 -15.56 -10.92 -3.48
N GLY A 243 -15.74 -9.71 -4.05
CA GLY A 243 -17.04 -9.23 -4.53
C GLY A 243 -17.88 -8.52 -3.47
N VAL A 244 -17.36 -8.26 -2.26
CA VAL A 244 -18.13 -7.61 -1.19
C VAL A 244 -18.54 -6.17 -1.51
N VAL A 245 -17.80 -5.52 -2.40
CA VAL A 245 -18.14 -4.19 -2.97
C VAL A 245 -17.83 -4.22 -4.46
N MET A 246 -18.80 -3.81 -5.26
CA MET A 246 -18.73 -3.68 -6.73
C MET A 246 -19.20 -2.27 -7.08
N PRO A 247 -18.31 -1.23 -7.06
CA PRO A 247 -18.65 0.15 -7.34
C PRO A 247 -18.91 0.41 -8.83
#